data_526a605f659eca61c172071f0fda4148
#
_entry.id   526a605f659eca61c172071f0fda4148
#
_cell.length_a   1.000
_cell.length_b   1.000
_cell.length_c   1.000
_cell.angle_alpha   90.00
_cell.angle_beta   90.00
_cell.angle_gamma   90.00
#
_symmetry.space_group_name_H-M   'P 1'
#
loop_
_entity.id
_entity.type
_entity.pdbx_description
1 polymer ?
#
loop_
_entity_poly.entity_id
_entity_poly.type
_entity_poly.pdbx_seq_one_letter_code
_entity_poly.pdbx_strand_id
1 'polypeptide(L)'
;MLLTESEKAKHVRTRILDIVIATINEKCGGGTKYINRRDRDYLPAAIQEDNYRKNLTDAIKNYVDGDRYKYAQITDMIYKVVFREKAKEYKKLLSLSEKDNLRRTLYAEVLKAISSFENGAAFEIKKKAEEMGPLTIEDVEQVINELASHPLMEPIVYDARQKMASRDLAFRDVYHGNIAEYLKAVSPEEYEKFIGNMSVDFDKLLDENKAVLDRLKQ
;
A
#
# COMPACT_ATOMS: atom_id res chain seq x y z
N MET A 1 -11.63 -23.36 -6.22
CA MET A 1 -10.59 -24.12 -5.51
C MET A 1 -9.48 -23.28 -4.91
N LEU A 2 -8.99 -22.25 -5.57
CA LEU A 2 -7.93 -21.35 -5.05
C LEU A 2 -8.38 -20.42 -3.92
N LEU A 3 -9.67 -20.19 -3.74
CA LEU A 3 -10.24 -19.30 -2.71
C LEU A 3 -10.77 -20.03 -1.47
N THR A 4 -10.59 -21.33 -1.36
CA THR A 4 -11.01 -22.08 -0.17
C THR A 4 -10.00 -21.92 0.96
N GLU A 5 -10.48 -21.78 2.19
CA GLU A 5 -9.66 -21.57 3.39
C GLU A 5 -9.06 -22.85 4.00
N SER A 6 -9.18 -24.00 3.33
CA SER A 6 -8.62 -25.24 3.84
C SER A 6 -7.08 -25.21 3.87
N GLU A 7 -6.46 -25.88 4.84
CA GLU A 7 -4.99 -25.99 4.96
C GLU A 7 -4.34 -26.54 3.69
N LYS A 8 -5.00 -27.49 3.01
CA LYS A 8 -4.54 -28.01 1.72
C LYS A 8 -4.54 -26.92 0.63
N ALA A 9 -5.57 -26.06 0.58
CA ALA A 9 -5.63 -24.98 -0.37
C ALA A 9 -4.56 -23.91 -0.11
N LYS A 10 -4.29 -23.60 1.17
CA LYS A 10 -3.18 -22.73 1.56
C LYS A 10 -1.83 -23.28 1.09
N HIS A 11 -1.59 -24.56 1.33
CA HIS A 11 -0.35 -25.22 0.88
C HIS A 11 -0.19 -25.20 -0.65
N VAL A 12 -1.26 -25.46 -1.38
CA VAL A 12 -1.24 -25.41 -2.86
C VAL A 12 -0.97 -23.99 -3.35
N ARG A 13 -1.61 -22.95 -2.75
CA ARG A 13 -1.34 -21.55 -3.09
C ARG A 13 0.12 -21.17 -2.85
N THR A 14 0.67 -21.56 -1.71
CA THR A 14 2.09 -21.31 -1.40
C THR A 14 3.01 -21.92 -2.45
N ARG A 15 2.77 -23.18 -2.81
CA ARG A 15 3.57 -23.87 -3.84
C ARG A 15 3.45 -23.25 -5.23
N ILE A 16 2.25 -22.87 -5.63
CA ILE A 16 2.04 -22.17 -6.92
C ILE A 16 2.79 -20.85 -6.91
N LEU A 17 2.70 -20.12 -5.80
CA LEU A 17 3.38 -18.84 -5.66
C LEU A 17 4.90 -18.97 -5.71
N ASP A 18 5.47 -19.95 -5.02
CA ASP A 18 6.90 -20.25 -5.05
C ASP A 18 7.38 -20.53 -6.49
N ILE A 19 6.62 -21.34 -7.24
CA ILE A 19 6.91 -21.63 -8.65
C ILE A 19 6.84 -20.38 -9.51
N VAL A 20 5.80 -19.56 -9.34
CA VAL A 20 5.64 -18.31 -10.09
C VAL A 20 6.79 -17.34 -9.79
N ILE A 21 7.13 -17.18 -8.51
CA ILE A 21 8.25 -16.34 -8.07
C ILE A 21 9.58 -16.84 -8.64
N ALA A 22 9.84 -18.15 -8.55
CA ALA A 22 11.06 -18.74 -9.09
C ALA A 22 11.15 -18.54 -10.61
N THR A 23 10.05 -18.77 -11.35
CA THR A 23 9.98 -18.59 -12.81
C THR A 23 10.20 -17.13 -13.22
N ILE A 24 9.59 -16.18 -12.50
CA ILE A 24 9.78 -14.74 -12.76
C ILE A 24 11.22 -14.34 -12.43
N ASN A 25 11.80 -14.85 -11.35
CA ASN A 25 13.19 -14.59 -10.97
C ASN A 25 14.15 -15.08 -12.06
N GLU A 26 13.94 -16.29 -12.58
CA GLU A 26 14.77 -16.88 -13.63
C GLU A 26 14.69 -16.07 -14.94
N LYS A 27 13.46 -15.72 -15.38
CA LYS A 27 13.24 -15.00 -16.64
C LYS A 27 13.62 -13.51 -16.59
N CYS A 28 13.61 -12.91 -15.41
CA CYS A 28 13.81 -11.47 -15.23
C CYS A 28 15.22 -11.10 -14.75
N GLY A 29 16.14 -12.05 -14.62
CA GLY A 29 17.54 -11.79 -14.29
C GLY A 29 17.77 -11.27 -12.87
N GLY A 30 16.93 -11.68 -11.92
CA GLY A 30 17.12 -11.43 -10.49
C GLY A 30 15.99 -10.66 -9.81
N GLY A 31 15.37 -11.33 -8.89
CA GLY A 31 14.63 -10.85 -7.76
C GLY A 31 13.30 -10.14 -8.01
N THR A 32 12.19 -10.89 -7.88
CA THR A 32 10.83 -10.33 -7.79
C THR A 32 10.70 -9.24 -6.72
N LYS A 33 11.60 -9.21 -5.73
CA LYS A 33 11.61 -8.19 -4.69
C LYS A 33 11.76 -6.76 -5.23
N TYR A 34 12.32 -6.60 -6.43
CA TYR A 34 12.53 -5.28 -7.04
C TYR A 34 11.70 -5.06 -8.32
N ILE A 35 10.64 -5.82 -8.53
CA ILE A 35 9.76 -5.69 -9.70
C ILE A 35 9.14 -4.28 -9.83
N ASN A 36 8.94 -3.62 -8.69
CA ASN A 36 8.46 -2.24 -8.59
C ASN A 36 9.33 -1.23 -9.35
N ARG A 37 10.61 -1.50 -9.52
CA ARG A 37 11.54 -0.58 -10.22
C ARG A 37 11.29 -0.44 -11.72
N ARG A 38 10.47 -1.30 -12.30
CA ARG A 38 10.05 -1.22 -13.69
C ARG A 38 8.94 -0.20 -13.93
N ASP A 39 8.31 0.25 -12.86
CA ASP A 39 7.29 1.29 -12.91
C ASP A 39 7.95 2.65 -13.18
N ARG A 40 7.40 3.41 -14.14
CA ARG A 40 7.88 4.76 -14.48
C ARG A 40 7.82 5.71 -13.29
N ASP A 41 6.81 5.54 -12.44
CA ASP A 41 6.56 6.41 -11.30
C ASP A 41 7.43 6.05 -10.08
N TYR A 42 8.14 4.92 -10.13
CA TYR A 42 8.93 4.49 -8.98
C TYR A 42 10.04 5.47 -8.60
N LEU A 43 10.85 5.89 -9.57
CA LEU A 43 12.00 6.75 -9.26
C LEU A 43 11.59 8.12 -8.72
N PRO A 44 10.63 8.85 -9.33
CA PRO A 44 10.11 10.07 -8.74
C PRO A 44 9.54 9.88 -7.34
N ALA A 45 8.76 8.82 -7.10
CA ALA A 45 8.18 8.51 -5.80
C ALA A 45 9.27 8.19 -4.75
N ALA A 46 10.33 7.46 -5.12
CA ALA A 46 11.43 7.14 -4.22
C ALA A 46 12.25 8.38 -3.82
N ILE A 47 12.50 9.31 -4.77
CA ILE A 47 13.19 10.56 -4.48
C ILE A 47 12.35 11.43 -3.55
N GLN A 48 11.05 11.53 -3.80
CA GLN A 48 10.13 12.29 -2.98
C GLN A 48 10.04 11.70 -1.56
N GLU A 49 10.00 10.39 -1.43
CA GLU A 49 9.98 9.68 -0.16
C GLU A 49 11.25 9.98 0.66
N ASP A 50 12.43 9.93 0.05
CA ASP A 50 13.68 10.25 0.73
C ASP A 50 13.68 11.68 1.32
N ASN A 51 13.10 12.65 0.61
CA ASN A 51 12.97 14.04 1.07
C ASN A 51 12.01 14.15 2.27
N TYR A 52 10.83 13.55 2.19
CA TYR A 52 9.85 13.63 3.29
C TYR A 52 10.29 12.87 4.52
N ARG A 53 10.98 11.75 4.33
CA ARG A 53 11.62 11.03 5.43
C ARG A 53 12.64 11.87 6.17
N LYS A 54 13.43 12.68 5.44
CA LYS A 54 14.36 13.61 6.07
C LYS A 54 13.63 14.62 6.92
N ASN A 55 12.55 15.22 6.39
CA ASN A 55 11.72 16.16 7.13
C ASN A 55 11.18 15.54 8.43
N LEU A 56 10.65 14.32 8.37
CA LEU A 56 10.18 13.60 9.55
C LEU A 56 11.33 13.33 10.54
N THR A 57 12.48 12.88 10.06
CA THR A 57 13.64 12.59 10.90
C THR A 57 14.10 13.85 11.64
N ASP A 58 14.13 15.00 10.94
CA ASP A 58 14.50 16.27 11.53
C ASP A 58 13.44 16.75 12.54
N ALA A 59 12.16 16.56 12.27
CA ALA A 59 11.09 16.87 13.22
C ALA A 59 11.18 16.00 14.48
N ILE A 60 11.39 14.69 14.34
CA ILE A 60 11.58 13.78 15.47
C ILE A 60 12.81 14.18 16.31
N LYS A 61 13.91 14.53 15.63
CA LYS A 61 15.14 14.95 16.31
C LYS A 61 14.93 16.19 17.17
N ASN A 62 14.22 17.17 16.64
CA ASN A 62 14.13 18.49 17.24
C ASN A 62 12.98 18.64 18.25
N TYR A 63 11.92 17.84 18.12
CA TYR A 63 10.66 18.07 18.81
C TYR A 63 10.16 16.87 19.62
N VAL A 64 10.76 15.70 19.50
CA VAL A 64 10.30 14.50 20.21
C VAL A 64 11.35 14.05 21.21
N ASP A 65 10.96 13.87 22.46
CA ASP A 65 11.81 13.33 23.51
C ASP A 65 11.95 11.80 23.36
N GLY A 66 13.01 11.24 23.92
CA GLY A 66 13.27 9.82 23.93
C GLY A 66 14.65 9.44 23.36
N ASP A 67 14.94 8.16 23.42
CA ASP A 67 16.19 7.59 22.98
C ASP A 67 16.26 7.39 21.45
N ARG A 68 17.32 6.75 20.97
CA ARG A 68 17.51 6.46 19.54
C ARG A 68 16.43 5.57 18.92
N TYR A 69 15.69 4.82 19.74
CA TYR A 69 14.65 3.89 19.25
C TYR A 69 13.39 4.61 18.81
N LYS A 70 13.17 5.88 19.19
CA LYS A 70 12.02 6.69 18.77
C LYS A 70 11.83 6.72 17.27
N TYR A 71 12.90 6.77 16.48
CA TYR A 71 12.82 6.78 15.01
C TYR A 71 12.22 5.49 14.44
N ALA A 72 12.63 4.35 14.99
CA ALA A 72 12.10 3.06 14.57
C ALA A 72 10.65 2.88 15.01
N GLN A 73 10.30 3.30 16.22
CA GLN A 73 8.94 3.23 16.77
C GLN A 73 7.97 4.05 15.91
N ILE A 74 8.31 5.31 15.61
CA ILE A 74 7.46 6.20 14.80
C ILE A 74 7.33 5.69 13.37
N THR A 75 8.42 5.16 12.79
CA THR A 75 8.35 4.53 11.46
C THR A 75 7.44 3.30 11.47
N ASP A 76 7.51 2.48 12.50
CA ASP A 76 6.65 1.29 12.65
C ASP A 76 5.18 1.66 12.87
N MET A 77 4.87 2.79 13.53
CA MET A 77 3.50 3.31 13.64
C MET A 77 2.94 3.65 12.25
N ILE A 78 3.70 4.38 11.43
CA ILE A 78 3.29 4.70 10.05
C ILE A 78 3.10 3.42 9.22
N TYR A 79 4.01 2.46 9.35
CA TYR A 79 3.89 1.18 8.64
C TYR A 79 2.66 0.38 9.07
N LYS A 80 2.32 0.37 10.36
CA LYS A 80 1.08 -0.26 10.83
C LYS A 80 -0.18 0.37 10.21
N VAL A 81 -0.20 1.69 10.04
CA VAL A 81 -1.31 2.38 9.37
C VAL A 81 -1.41 1.93 7.91
N VAL A 82 -0.31 1.87 7.17
CA VAL A 82 -0.33 1.54 5.75
C VAL A 82 -0.44 0.03 5.51
N PHE A 83 0.38 -0.77 6.20
CA PHE A 83 0.55 -2.20 5.94
C PHE A 83 -0.19 -3.10 6.92
N ARG A 84 -0.61 -2.59 8.09
CA ARG A 84 -1.06 -3.33 9.27
C ARG A 84 0.03 -4.18 9.93
N GLU A 85 1.28 -4.11 9.45
CA GLU A 85 2.45 -4.77 10.01
C GLU A 85 3.58 -3.78 10.27
N LYS A 86 4.46 -4.15 11.20
CA LYS A 86 5.74 -3.46 11.38
C LYS A 86 6.71 -3.79 10.23
N ALA A 87 7.73 -2.96 10.06
CA ALA A 87 8.75 -3.17 9.03
C ALA A 87 9.35 -4.59 9.06
N LYS A 88 9.64 -5.12 10.25
CA LYS A 88 10.22 -6.46 10.42
C LYS A 88 9.25 -7.58 10.01
N GLU A 89 7.97 -7.43 10.32
CA GLU A 89 6.93 -8.38 9.95
C GLU A 89 6.72 -8.39 8.43
N TYR A 90 6.65 -7.22 7.84
CA TYR A 90 6.50 -7.10 6.38
C TYR A 90 7.72 -7.62 5.61
N LYS A 91 8.96 -7.43 6.13
CA LYS A 91 10.15 -8.07 5.56
C LYS A 91 10.04 -9.60 5.55
N LYS A 92 9.47 -10.20 6.61
CA LYS A 92 9.25 -11.66 6.67
C LYS A 92 8.24 -12.10 5.61
N LEU A 93 7.12 -11.36 5.45
CA LEU A 93 6.13 -11.64 4.41
C LEU A 93 6.75 -11.68 3.01
N LEU A 94 7.68 -10.79 2.72
CA LEU A 94 8.36 -10.70 1.42
C LEU A 94 9.60 -11.58 1.32
N SER A 95 9.91 -12.39 2.34
CA SER A 95 11.14 -13.20 2.40
C SER A 95 12.42 -12.37 2.20
N LEU A 96 12.44 -11.13 2.70
CA LEU A 96 13.59 -10.25 2.61
C LEU A 96 14.60 -10.55 3.72
N SER A 97 15.88 -10.37 3.43
CA SER A 97 16.93 -10.43 4.44
C SER A 97 16.88 -9.20 5.36
N GLU A 98 17.48 -9.28 6.53
CA GLU A 98 17.56 -8.14 7.46
C GLU A 98 18.28 -6.92 6.85
N LYS A 99 19.25 -7.17 5.98
CA LYS A 99 20.03 -6.13 5.29
C LYS A 99 19.29 -5.46 4.13
N ASP A 100 18.22 -6.08 3.63
CA ASP A 100 17.43 -5.51 2.54
C ASP A 100 16.68 -4.25 3.00
N ASN A 101 16.72 -3.21 2.18
CA ASN A 101 15.94 -2.01 2.42
C ASN A 101 14.49 -2.25 1.96
N LEU A 102 13.56 -2.35 2.91
CA LEU A 102 12.13 -2.57 2.64
C LEU A 102 11.56 -1.55 1.66
N ARG A 103 11.88 -0.27 1.84
CA ARG A 103 11.32 0.82 1.01
C ARG A 103 11.68 0.68 -0.47
N ARG A 104 12.84 0.12 -0.76
CA ARG A 104 13.27 -0.14 -2.15
C ARG A 104 12.49 -1.25 -2.85
N THR A 105 11.67 -1.99 -2.13
CA THR A 105 10.81 -3.05 -2.67
C THR A 105 9.35 -2.62 -2.83
N LEU A 106 8.99 -1.42 -2.37
CA LEU A 106 7.62 -0.93 -2.38
C LEU A 106 7.24 -0.35 -3.75
N TYR A 107 5.96 -0.41 -4.09
CA TYR A 107 5.41 0.26 -5.27
C TYR A 107 5.34 1.78 -5.07
N ALA A 108 5.25 2.51 -6.18
CA ALA A 108 5.17 3.97 -6.17
C ALA A 108 3.99 4.49 -5.33
N GLU A 109 2.84 3.85 -5.44
CA GLU A 109 1.62 4.19 -4.68
C GLU A 109 1.85 4.02 -3.18
N VAL A 110 2.53 2.95 -2.78
CA VAL A 110 2.86 2.68 -1.38
C VAL A 110 3.88 3.70 -0.85
N LEU A 111 4.89 4.05 -1.64
CA LEU A 111 5.84 5.09 -1.30
C LEU A 111 5.15 6.46 -1.16
N LYS A 112 4.21 6.80 -2.05
CA LYS A 112 3.40 8.02 -1.96
C LYS A 112 2.56 8.05 -0.69
N ALA A 113 1.93 6.93 -0.30
CA ALA A 113 1.18 6.84 0.95
C ALA A 113 2.08 7.09 2.17
N ILE A 114 3.23 6.40 2.26
CA ILE A 114 4.20 6.61 3.35
C ILE A 114 4.67 8.07 3.38
N SER A 115 5.03 8.63 2.23
CA SER A 115 5.49 10.03 2.11
C SER A 115 4.45 11.02 2.61
N SER A 116 3.17 10.77 2.31
CA SER A 116 2.06 11.62 2.78
C SER A 116 1.96 11.60 4.30
N PHE A 117 2.07 10.42 4.92
CA PHE A 117 2.12 10.31 6.38
C PHE A 117 3.37 10.96 6.99
N GLU A 118 4.54 10.73 6.41
CA GLU A 118 5.79 11.29 6.93
C GLU A 118 5.78 12.83 6.87
N ASN A 119 5.29 13.39 5.77
CA ASN A 119 5.19 14.84 5.64
C ASN A 119 4.13 15.43 6.57
N GLY A 120 2.95 14.82 6.65
CA GLY A 120 1.90 15.23 7.57
C GLY A 120 2.32 15.14 9.03
N ALA A 121 2.94 14.01 9.42
CA ALA A 121 3.45 13.82 10.78
C ALA A 121 4.55 14.84 11.13
N ALA A 122 5.48 15.12 10.22
CA ALA A 122 6.52 16.14 10.45
C ALA A 122 5.92 17.52 10.71
N PHE A 123 4.88 17.90 9.96
CA PHE A 123 4.18 19.17 10.11
C PHE A 123 3.44 19.25 11.45
N GLU A 124 2.63 18.23 11.78
CA GLU A 124 1.82 18.22 13.00
C GLU A 124 2.69 18.08 14.27
N ILE A 125 3.78 17.28 14.23
CA ILE A 125 4.75 17.18 15.32
C ILE A 125 5.33 18.55 15.63
N LYS A 126 5.80 19.27 14.60
CA LYS A 126 6.34 20.61 14.78
C LYS A 126 5.31 21.57 15.37
N LYS A 127 4.12 21.63 14.80
CA LYS A 127 3.03 22.48 15.25
C LYS A 127 2.66 22.22 16.71
N LYS A 128 2.44 20.96 17.07
CA LYS A 128 2.07 20.56 18.43
C LYS A 128 3.19 20.85 19.43
N ALA A 129 4.44 20.69 19.03
CA ALA A 129 5.59 21.03 19.86
C ALA A 129 5.76 22.54 20.08
N GLU A 130 5.39 23.38 19.11
CA GLU A 130 5.37 24.84 19.27
C GLU A 130 4.30 25.28 20.30
N GLU A 131 3.23 24.52 20.47
CA GLU A 131 2.15 24.80 21.43
C GLU A 131 2.41 24.23 22.83
N MET A 132 2.98 23.03 22.92
CA MET A 132 3.06 22.26 24.17
C MET A 132 4.50 22.01 24.66
N GLY A 133 5.51 22.32 23.85
CA GLY A 133 6.90 21.91 24.10
C GLY A 133 7.24 20.53 23.52
N PRO A 134 8.38 19.93 23.93
CA PRO A 134 8.82 18.63 23.42
C PRO A 134 7.76 17.55 23.64
N LEU A 135 7.54 16.74 22.60
CA LEU A 135 6.49 15.71 22.57
C LEU A 135 7.02 14.35 23.06
N THR A 136 6.14 13.58 23.68
CA THR A 136 6.38 12.16 24.01
C THR A 136 6.08 11.26 22.80
N ILE A 137 6.45 9.99 22.89
CA ILE A 137 6.09 8.97 21.88
C ILE A 137 4.58 8.80 21.78
N GLU A 138 3.88 8.88 22.89
CA GLU A 138 2.42 8.77 22.98
C GLU A 138 1.73 9.94 22.27
N ASP A 139 2.27 11.18 22.40
CA ASP A 139 1.78 12.34 21.67
C ASP A 139 1.93 12.18 20.16
N VAL A 140 3.07 11.62 19.73
CA VAL A 140 3.30 11.31 18.30
C VAL A 140 2.39 10.20 17.80
N GLU A 141 2.12 9.17 18.61
CA GLU A 141 1.16 8.13 18.26
C GLU A 141 -0.24 8.72 18.06
N GLN A 142 -0.65 9.65 18.92
CA GLN A 142 -1.91 10.36 18.73
C GLN A 142 -1.94 11.14 17.41
N VAL A 143 -0.88 11.89 17.09
CA VAL A 143 -0.75 12.62 15.81
C VAL A 143 -0.91 11.67 14.61
N ILE A 144 -0.23 10.52 14.64
CA ILE A 144 -0.31 9.54 13.56
C ILE A 144 -1.72 8.95 13.43
N ASN A 145 -2.40 8.67 14.55
CA ASN A 145 -3.77 8.16 14.56
C ASN A 145 -4.77 9.20 14.05
N GLU A 146 -4.62 10.47 14.40
CA GLU A 146 -5.41 11.58 13.89
C GLU A 146 -5.25 11.72 12.36
N LEU A 147 -4.01 11.67 11.86
CA LEU A 147 -3.73 11.66 10.42
C LEU A 147 -4.32 10.43 9.72
N ALA A 148 -4.22 9.25 10.33
CA ALA A 148 -4.76 8.01 9.78
C ALA A 148 -6.30 8.04 9.65
N SER A 149 -6.96 8.76 10.56
CA SER A 149 -8.42 8.93 10.59
C SER A 149 -8.90 10.06 9.67
N HIS A 150 -7.98 10.81 9.08
CA HIS A 150 -8.34 11.94 8.22
C HIS A 150 -8.95 11.45 6.89
N PRO A 151 -10.11 11.95 6.45
CA PRO A 151 -10.81 11.47 5.25
C PRO A 151 -9.96 11.50 3.97
N LEU A 152 -9.00 12.41 3.85
CA LEU A 152 -8.09 12.47 2.71
C LEU A 152 -7.07 11.32 2.67
N MET A 153 -6.81 10.67 3.79
CA MET A 153 -5.83 9.58 3.87
C MET A 153 -6.43 8.22 3.53
N GLU A 154 -7.73 8.04 3.73
CA GLU A 154 -8.40 6.76 3.44
C GLU A 154 -8.20 6.28 1.99
N PRO A 155 -8.48 7.08 0.94
CA PRO A 155 -8.28 6.62 -0.44
C PRO A 155 -6.81 6.37 -0.77
N ILE A 156 -5.88 7.14 -0.20
CA ILE A 156 -4.43 6.96 -0.41
C ILE A 156 -3.96 5.61 0.18
N VAL A 157 -4.39 5.31 1.39
CA VAL A 157 -4.08 4.05 2.06
C VAL A 157 -4.76 2.87 1.36
N TYR A 158 -6.01 3.06 0.92
CA TYR A 158 -6.74 2.04 0.19
C TYR A 158 -6.04 1.67 -1.12
N ASP A 159 -5.64 2.66 -1.93
CA ASP A 159 -4.91 2.45 -3.18
C ASP A 159 -3.57 1.73 -2.95
N ALA A 160 -2.80 2.17 -1.96
CA ALA A 160 -1.56 1.52 -1.57
C ALA A 160 -1.77 0.05 -1.17
N ARG A 161 -2.83 -0.26 -0.41
CA ARG A 161 -3.17 -1.64 0.00
C ARG A 161 -3.62 -2.49 -1.18
N GLN A 162 -4.41 -1.96 -2.10
CA GLN A 162 -4.81 -2.65 -3.33
C GLN A 162 -3.59 -3.03 -4.17
N LYS A 163 -2.65 -2.10 -4.33
CA LYS A 163 -1.41 -2.35 -5.06
C LYS A 163 -0.54 -3.40 -4.38
N MET A 164 -0.43 -3.34 -3.07
CA MET A 164 0.28 -4.36 -2.28
C MET A 164 -0.40 -5.72 -2.40
N ALA A 165 -1.74 -5.76 -2.31
CA ALA A 165 -2.49 -7.00 -2.40
C ALA A 165 -2.26 -7.72 -3.72
N SER A 166 -2.14 -7.02 -4.83
CA SER A 166 -1.86 -7.63 -6.15
C SER A 166 -0.55 -8.41 -6.19
N ARG A 167 0.45 -8.04 -5.37
CA ARG A 167 1.73 -8.75 -5.24
C ARG A 167 1.75 -9.71 -4.06
N ASP A 168 1.25 -9.25 -2.91
CA ASP A 168 1.50 -9.88 -1.61
C ASP A 168 0.31 -10.71 -1.13
N LEU A 169 -0.77 -10.77 -1.93
CA LEU A 169 -2.04 -11.38 -1.53
C LEU A 169 -1.88 -12.80 -0.98
N ALA A 170 -1.17 -13.65 -1.70
CA ALA A 170 -0.98 -15.03 -1.29
C ALA A 170 -0.06 -15.16 -0.06
N PHE A 171 0.94 -14.30 0.08
CA PHE A 171 1.78 -14.27 1.28
C PHE A 171 0.99 -13.84 2.50
N ARG A 172 0.13 -12.83 2.37
CA ARG A 172 -0.73 -12.35 3.45
C ARG A 172 -1.76 -13.36 3.89
N ASP A 173 -2.36 -14.08 2.94
CA ASP A 173 -3.31 -15.16 3.23
C ASP A 173 -2.65 -16.29 4.03
N VAL A 174 -1.45 -16.68 3.64
CA VAL A 174 -0.68 -17.71 4.35
C VAL A 174 -0.29 -17.26 5.76
N TYR A 175 0.07 -15.99 5.94
CA TYR A 175 0.57 -15.47 7.22
C TYR A 175 -0.55 -15.13 8.20
N HIS A 176 -1.62 -14.49 7.73
CA HIS A 176 -2.67 -13.94 8.57
C HIS A 176 -3.98 -14.73 8.48
N GLY A 177 -4.12 -15.60 7.49
CA GLY A 177 -5.31 -16.44 7.30
C GLY A 177 -6.57 -15.66 6.92
N ASN A 178 -6.48 -14.36 6.65
CA ASN A 178 -7.63 -13.52 6.33
C ASN A 178 -7.30 -12.40 5.35
N ILE A 179 -7.57 -12.67 4.06
CA ILE A 179 -7.40 -11.69 2.98
C ILE A 179 -8.43 -10.56 3.09
N ALA A 180 -9.64 -10.85 3.61
CA ALA A 180 -10.73 -9.90 3.65
C ALA A 180 -10.41 -8.62 4.45
N GLU A 181 -9.46 -8.68 5.39
CA GLU A 181 -9.01 -7.50 6.12
C GLU A 181 -8.26 -6.48 5.27
N TYR A 182 -7.67 -6.92 4.15
CA TYR A 182 -6.86 -6.08 3.26
C TYR A 182 -7.62 -5.64 2.01
N LEU A 183 -8.62 -6.40 1.61
CA LEU A 183 -9.42 -6.15 0.42
C LEU A 183 -10.87 -5.90 0.83
N LYS A 184 -11.40 -4.75 0.47
CA LYS A 184 -12.83 -4.49 0.55
C LYS A 184 -13.47 -5.20 -0.65
N ALA A 185 -14.04 -6.36 -0.44
CA ALA A 185 -14.76 -7.07 -1.48
C ALA A 185 -15.97 -6.25 -1.91
N VAL A 186 -16.13 -6.05 -3.22
CA VAL A 186 -17.38 -5.54 -3.79
C VAL A 186 -18.42 -6.63 -3.64
N SER A 187 -19.60 -6.30 -3.09
CA SER A 187 -20.69 -7.28 -2.98
C SER A 187 -21.15 -7.73 -4.38
N PRO A 188 -21.68 -8.95 -4.53
CA PRO A 188 -22.25 -9.40 -5.80
C PRO A 188 -23.30 -8.42 -6.35
N GLU A 189 -24.13 -7.84 -5.47
CA GLU A 189 -25.19 -6.89 -5.82
C GLU A 189 -24.62 -5.57 -6.33
N GLU A 190 -23.54 -5.05 -5.72
CA GLU A 190 -22.84 -3.85 -6.20
C GLU A 190 -22.17 -4.11 -7.55
N TYR A 191 -21.60 -5.30 -7.74
CA TYR A 191 -20.99 -5.70 -8.99
C TYR A 191 -22.02 -5.83 -10.11
N GLU A 192 -23.14 -6.50 -9.86
CA GLU A 192 -24.23 -6.62 -10.83
C GLU A 192 -24.82 -5.25 -11.20
N LYS A 193 -25.00 -4.36 -10.23
CA LYS A 193 -25.45 -2.98 -10.46
C LYS A 193 -24.45 -2.21 -11.31
N PHE A 194 -23.16 -2.36 -11.08
CA PHE A 194 -22.10 -1.73 -11.88
C PHE A 194 -22.13 -2.24 -13.32
N ILE A 195 -22.21 -3.55 -13.56
CA ILE A 195 -22.32 -4.16 -14.89
C ILE A 195 -23.60 -3.71 -15.58
N GLY A 196 -24.74 -3.70 -14.85
CA GLY A 196 -26.02 -3.23 -15.39
C GLY A 196 -25.97 -1.77 -15.85
N ASN A 197 -25.37 -0.89 -15.05
CA ASN A 197 -25.18 0.52 -15.41
C ASN A 197 -24.29 0.67 -16.65
N MET A 198 -23.19 -0.07 -16.74
CA MET A 198 -22.30 -0.04 -17.90
C MET A 198 -23.00 -0.53 -19.17
N SER A 199 -23.84 -1.56 -19.10
CA SER A 199 -24.64 -2.06 -20.23
C SER A 199 -25.64 -1.01 -20.72
N VAL A 200 -26.33 -0.34 -19.83
CA VAL A 200 -27.30 0.72 -20.17
C VAL A 200 -26.59 1.90 -20.82
N ASP A 201 -25.43 2.31 -20.31
CA ASP A 201 -24.65 3.40 -20.90
C ASP A 201 -24.12 3.02 -22.29
N PHE A 202 -23.70 1.77 -22.49
CA PHE A 202 -23.23 1.27 -23.79
C PHE A 202 -24.36 1.21 -24.82
N ASP A 203 -25.50 0.67 -24.45
CA ASP A 203 -26.69 0.59 -25.34
C ASP A 203 -27.17 1.99 -25.73
N LYS A 204 -27.19 2.93 -24.78
CA LYS A 204 -27.52 4.35 -25.08
C LYS A 204 -26.52 4.98 -26.03
N LEU A 205 -25.24 4.71 -25.88
CA LEU A 205 -24.17 5.22 -26.74
C LEU A 205 -24.27 4.61 -28.14
N LEU A 206 -24.67 3.35 -28.28
CA LEU A 206 -24.97 2.70 -29.57
C LEU A 206 -26.16 3.35 -30.27
N ASP A 207 -27.25 3.57 -29.53
CA ASP A 207 -28.46 4.21 -30.10
C ASP A 207 -28.18 5.65 -30.54
N GLU A 208 -27.48 6.45 -29.76
CA GLU A 208 -27.08 7.82 -30.10
C GLU A 208 -26.19 7.89 -31.35
N ASN A 209 -25.34 6.85 -31.57
CA ASN A 209 -24.44 6.79 -32.73
C ASN A 209 -24.96 5.98 -33.92
N LYS A 210 -26.16 5.42 -33.84
CA LYS A 210 -26.76 4.59 -34.92
C LYS A 210 -26.78 5.30 -36.26
N ALA A 211 -27.14 6.59 -36.29
CA ALA A 211 -27.16 7.38 -37.52
C ALA A 211 -25.75 7.58 -38.14
N VAL A 212 -24.72 7.55 -37.35
CA VAL A 212 -23.30 7.61 -37.79
C VAL A 212 -22.88 6.28 -38.38
N LEU A 213 -23.23 5.18 -37.67
CA LEU A 213 -22.93 3.82 -38.11
C LEU A 213 -23.64 3.46 -39.42
N ASP A 214 -24.87 3.91 -39.62
CA ASP A 214 -25.63 3.69 -40.88
C ASP A 214 -25.04 4.46 -42.06
N ARG A 215 -24.45 5.64 -41.84
CA ARG A 215 -23.70 6.38 -42.87
C ARG A 215 -22.37 5.71 -43.27
N LEU A 216 -21.74 5.01 -42.36
CA LEU A 216 -20.46 4.32 -42.62
C LEU A 216 -20.64 2.98 -43.36
N LYS A 217 -21.90 2.50 -43.50
CA LYS A 217 -22.23 1.28 -44.23
C LYS A 217 -22.65 1.54 -45.69
N GLN A 218 -22.77 2.79 -46.08
CA GLN A 218 -23.00 3.23 -47.46
C GLN A 218 -21.67 3.59 -48.13
#